data_86d8e7b428a84063f9c5b83f352d6a45
#
_entry.id   86d8e7b428a84063f9c5b83f352d6a45
#
_cell.length_a   1.000
_cell.length_b   1.000
_cell.length_c   1.000
_cell.angle_alpha   90.00
_cell.angle_beta   90.00
_cell.angle_gamma   90.00
#
_symmetry.space_group_name_H-M   'P 1'
#
loop_
_entity.id
_entity.type
_entity.pdbx_description
1 polymer ?
#
loop_
_entity_poly.entity_id
_entity_poly.type
_entity_poly.pdbx_seq_one_letter_code
_entity_poly.pdbx_strand_id
1 'polypeptide(L)'
;MAQTNILLETGTNELEIVEFYVNLDGYEGHYGLNVAKVVEIGRRQNVTAMPDMPHPAVLGAFSHRNGRIVPLIDMARYLGSGPITNEDAKVIVTEFNTVCTAFLVSGVNRIYRLSWTDVEAPGSFLQNVSQSSVTGVVRLEERVIFLLDLEAIVAELHPAMAIRFDADDRASHKGKAYDILHVDDSSSIRSLVLDLLTREGNFRLEQRVNGQDAWNYLSQLRDRCEETGEPVTNYLQGIITDIEMPSMDGLALCKQIKEDHILRMLPVAIFSSMINESLSRKCASVGADAQFTKPDLKALSSKLYDLIEGERR
;
A
#
# COMPACT_ATOMS: atom_id res chain seq x y z
N MET A 1 13.35 -2.11 28.49
CA MET A 1 13.16 -2.61 27.11
C MET A 1 13.68 -1.52 26.19
N ALA A 2 14.78 -1.76 25.49
CA ALA A 2 15.37 -0.80 24.59
C ALA A 2 14.47 -0.67 23.36
N GLN A 3 13.89 0.51 23.15
CA GLN A 3 13.33 0.89 21.86
C GLN A 3 14.51 1.04 20.89
N THR A 4 14.72 0.05 20.06
CA THR A 4 15.61 0.18 18.92
C THR A 4 14.91 1.08 17.91
N ASN A 5 15.11 2.39 18.02
CA ASN A 5 14.79 3.35 16.97
C ASN A 5 15.75 3.08 15.80
N ILE A 6 15.44 2.11 14.97
CA ILE A 6 16.11 1.92 13.70
C ILE A 6 15.47 2.93 12.75
N LEU A 7 16.06 4.12 12.68
CA LEU A 7 15.73 5.14 11.69
C LEU A 7 16.27 4.63 10.35
N LEU A 8 15.41 3.98 9.55
CA LEU A 8 15.66 3.86 8.12
C LEU A 8 15.76 5.29 7.55
N GLU A 9 16.80 5.57 6.80
CA GLU A 9 16.95 6.86 6.13
C GLU A 9 15.78 7.01 5.14
N THR A 10 15.09 8.15 5.20
CA THR A 10 13.90 8.37 4.37
C THR A 10 14.30 8.59 2.92
N GLY A 11 13.60 7.93 2.00
CA GLY A 11 13.88 8.03 0.56
C GLY A 11 15.13 7.26 0.12
N THR A 12 15.57 6.24 0.88
CA THR A 12 16.66 5.33 0.51
C THR A 12 16.16 4.07 -0.19
N ASN A 13 14.86 3.97 -0.44
CA ASN A 13 14.23 2.81 -1.08
C ASN A 13 14.39 1.52 -0.25
N GLU A 14 14.47 1.62 1.09
CA GLU A 14 14.60 0.48 2.00
C GLU A 14 13.26 -0.08 2.43
N LEU A 15 13.21 -1.40 2.57
CA LEU A 15 12.05 -2.19 3.01
C LEU A 15 12.46 -3.12 4.14
N GLU A 16 11.69 -3.16 5.22
CA GLU A 16 11.78 -4.20 6.24
C GLU A 16 10.59 -5.13 6.15
N ILE A 17 10.85 -6.43 5.95
CA ILE A 17 9.81 -7.45 5.92
C ILE A 17 9.99 -8.42 7.07
N VAL A 18 8.87 -8.83 7.68
CA VAL A 18 8.82 -10.02 8.53
C VAL A 18 8.47 -11.21 7.67
N GLU A 19 9.38 -12.20 7.63
CA GLU A 19 9.10 -13.49 6.99
C GLU A 19 8.33 -14.39 7.93
N PHE A 20 7.26 -14.96 7.42
CA PHE A 20 6.51 -16.02 8.07
C PHE A 20 6.25 -17.17 7.09
N TYR A 21 5.89 -18.32 7.63
CA TYR A 21 5.57 -19.47 6.81
C TYR A 21 4.19 -20.03 7.15
N VAL A 22 3.60 -20.67 6.17
CA VAL A 22 2.34 -21.39 6.28
C VAL A 22 2.54 -22.82 5.78
N ASN A 23 2.26 -23.78 6.63
CA ASN A 23 2.26 -25.19 6.24
C ASN A 23 0.98 -25.47 5.44
N LEU A 24 1.13 -25.73 4.19
CA LEU A 24 0.09 -26.08 3.23
C LEU A 24 0.13 -27.58 2.96
N ASP A 25 -0.90 -28.12 2.30
CA ASP A 25 -1.00 -29.54 2.02
C ASP A 25 0.17 -30.04 1.17
N GLY A 26 1.23 -30.55 1.82
CA GLY A 26 2.40 -31.14 1.19
C GLY A 26 3.60 -30.23 0.98
N TYR A 27 3.54 -28.94 1.33
CA TYR A 27 4.68 -28.02 1.25
C TYR A 27 4.59 -26.86 2.26
N GLU A 28 5.70 -26.16 2.46
CA GLU A 28 5.80 -24.96 3.27
C GLU A 28 5.88 -23.73 2.35
N GLY A 29 4.90 -22.84 2.45
CA GLY A 29 4.91 -21.55 1.73
C GLY A 29 5.56 -20.46 2.57
N HIS A 30 6.45 -19.68 1.96
CA HIS A 30 7.13 -18.54 2.59
C HIS A 30 6.53 -17.22 2.12
N TYR A 31 6.16 -16.39 3.08
CA TYR A 31 5.48 -15.12 2.85
C TYR A 31 6.13 -14.00 3.62
N GLY A 32 5.97 -12.77 3.15
CA GLY A 32 6.50 -11.57 3.77
C GLY A 32 5.44 -10.48 3.95
N LEU A 33 5.58 -9.75 5.05
CA LEU A 33 4.79 -8.56 5.34
C LEU A 33 5.72 -7.39 5.64
N ASN A 34 5.35 -6.18 5.22
CA ASN A 34 6.03 -4.99 5.67
C ASN A 34 5.92 -4.84 7.20
N VAL A 35 7.06 -4.73 7.88
CA VAL A 35 7.14 -4.57 9.35
C VAL A 35 6.36 -3.34 9.80
N ALA A 36 6.26 -2.30 8.98
CA ALA A 36 5.53 -1.08 9.31
C ALA A 36 4.03 -1.32 9.60
N LYS A 37 3.44 -2.37 9.00
CA LYS A 37 2.04 -2.78 9.22
C LYS A 37 1.85 -3.66 10.46
N VAL A 38 2.93 -4.19 11.05
CA VAL A 38 2.88 -5.14 12.15
C VAL A 38 2.87 -4.41 13.49
N VAL A 39 1.81 -4.64 14.25
CA VAL A 39 1.66 -4.10 15.62
C VAL A 39 2.28 -5.02 16.65
N GLU A 40 2.03 -6.32 16.52
CA GLU A 40 2.48 -7.34 17.46
C GLU A 40 2.58 -8.71 16.79
N ILE A 41 3.56 -9.51 17.24
CA ILE A 41 3.62 -10.94 16.93
C ILE A 41 3.51 -11.70 18.25
N GLY A 42 2.49 -12.54 18.36
CA GLY A 42 2.15 -13.25 19.59
C GLY A 42 1.85 -14.72 19.38
N ARG A 43 1.44 -15.36 20.47
CA ARG A 43 0.94 -16.74 20.45
C ARG A 43 -0.53 -16.74 20.01
N ARG A 44 -0.98 -17.91 19.55
CA ARG A 44 -2.39 -18.14 19.24
C ARG A 44 -3.27 -17.74 20.41
N GLN A 45 -4.32 -16.98 20.14
CA GLN A 45 -5.31 -16.52 21.10
C GLN A 45 -6.57 -17.38 21.04
N ASN A 46 -7.28 -17.47 22.17
CA ASN A 46 -8.62 -18.04 22.17
C ASN A 46 -9.57 -17.07 21.48
N VAL A 47 -10.27 -17.55 20.46
CA VAL A 47 -11.21 -16.74 19.68
C VAL A 47 -12.64 -17.13 20.02
N THR A 48 -13.53 -16.15 20.05
CA THR A 48 -14.97 -16.37 20.05
C THR A 48 -15.44 -16.39 18.61
N ALA A 49 -16.06 -17.50 18.20
CA ALA A 49 -16.67 -17.60 16.87
C ALA A 49 -17.79 -16.58 16.76
N MET A 50 -17.84 -15.89 15.62
CA MET A 50 -18.93 -14.98 15.32
C MET A 50 -19.97 -15.68 14.44
N PRO A 51 -21.28 -15.42 14.60
CA PRO A 51 -22.28 -15.93 13.68
C PRO A 51 -22.10 -15.33 12.28
N ASP A 52 -22.50 -16.06 11.26
CA ASP A 52 -22.55 -15.62 9.86
C ASP A 52 -21.22 -15.09 9.30
N MET A 53 -20.12 -15.83 9.59
CA MET A 53 -18.80 -15.50 9.05
C MET A 53 -18.82 -15.50 7.51
N PRO A 54 -18.41 -14.40 6.87
CA PRO A 54 -18.50 -14.26 5.42
C PRO A 54 -17.55 -15.21 4.67
N HIS A 55 -16.49 -15.68 5.33
CA HIS A 55 -15.48 -16.54 4.73
C HIS A 55 -14.94 -17.56 5.73
N PRO A 56 -14.69 -18.84 5.30
CA PRO A 56 -14.19 -19.90 6.19
C PRO A 56 -12.83 -19.62 6.85
N ALA A 57 -12.01 -18.76 6.25
CA ALA A 57 -10.71 -18.37 6.81
C ALA A 57 -10.85 -17.48 8.05
N VAL A 58 -11.98 -16.79 8.26
CA VAL A 58 -12.21 -15.97 9.45
C VAL A 58 -12.65 -16.88 10.58
N LEU A 59 -11.78 -17.06 11.60
CA LEU A 59 -12.01 -17.98 12.71
C LEU A 59 -12.94 -17.42 13.78
N GLY A 60 -13.06 -16.11 13.88
CA GLY A 60 -13.76 -15.39 14.95
C GLY A 60 -13.00 -14.14 15.34
N ALA A 61 -13.20 -13.68 16.56
CA ALA A 61 -12.51 -12.50 17.09
C ALA A 61 -12.02 -12.73 18.53
N PHE A 62 -11.02 -11.96 18.94
CA PHE A 62 -10.50 -11.97 20.31
C PHE A 62 -10.30 -10.53 20.81
N SER A 63 -10.19 -10.37 22.13
CA SER A 63 -9.89 -9.08 22.73
C SER A 63 -8.37 -8.87 22.79
N HIS A 64 -7.88 -7.88 22.06
CA HIS A 64 -6.48 -7.45 22.12
C HIS A 64 -6.21 -6.62 23.38
N ARG A 65 -4.93 -6.46 23.77
CA ARG A 65 -4.50 -5.81 25.03
C ARG A 65 -5.10 -4.43 25.28
N ASN A 66 -5.44 -3.70 24.21
CA ASN A 66 -6.05 -2.36 24.29
C ASN A 66 -7.59 -2.39 24.39
N GLY A 67 -8.19 -3.56 24.63
CA GLY A 67 -9.65 -3.75 24.64
C GLY A 67 -10.31 -3.72 23.26
N ARG A 68 -9.54 -3.60 22.18
CA ARG A 68 -10.06 -3.67 20.81
C ARG A 68 -10.43 -5.12 20.48
N ILE A 69 -11.55 -5.30 19.81
CA ILE A 69 -11.96 -6.59 19.25
C ILE A 69 -11.29 -6.75 17.88
N VAL A 70 -10.51 -7.82 17.74
CA VAL A 70 -9.68 -8.05 16.55
C VAL A 70 -10.10 -9.37 15.90
N PRO A 71 -10.52 -9.37 14.62
CA PRO A 71 -10.80 -10.59 13.89
C PRO A 71 -9.52 -11.38 13.63
N LEU A 72 -9.61 -12.72 13.69
CA LEU A 72 -8.51 -13.64 13.41
C LEU A 72 -8.76 -14.39 12.11
N ILE A 73 -7.83 -14.27 11.18
CA ILE A 73 -7.85 -14.93 9.87
C ILE A 73 -6.82 -16.06 9.86
N ASP A 74 -7.21 -17.26 9.46
CA ASP A 74 -6.32 -18.40 9.24
C ASP A 74 -5.74 -18.33 7.83
N MET A 75 -4.45 -18.08 7.74
CA MET A 75 -3.78 -17.91 6.44
C MET A 75 -3.74 -19.20 5.61
N ALA A 76 -3.67 -20.38 6.21
CA ALA A 76 -3.71 -21.63 5.45
C ALA A 76 -5.07 -21.80 4.77
N ARG A 77 -6.16 -21.55 5.50
CA ARG A 77 -7.52 -21.58 4.93
C ARG A 77 -7.74 -20.52 3.86
N TYR A 78 -7.17 -19.32 4.05
CA TYR A 78 -7.24 -18.28 3.02
C TYR A 78 -6.53 -18.71 1.74
N LEU A 79 -5.37 -19.36 1.88
CA LEU A 79 -4.59 -19.89 0.75
C LEU A 79 -5.15 -21.21 0.17
N GLY A 80 -6.35 -21.63 0.60
CA GLY A 80 -7.04 -22.79 0.04
C GLY A 80 -6.61 -24.15 0.61
N SER A 81 -5.91 -24.17 1.76
CA SER A 81 -5.48 -25.37 2.45
C SER A 81 -6.31 -25.66 3.72
N GLY A 82 -5.96 -26.73 4.45
CA GLY A 82 -6.56 -27.06 5.74
C GLY A 82 -6.22 -26.05 6.84
N PRO A 83 -6.88 -26.17 8.02
CA PRO A 83 -6.66 -25.24 9.12
C PRO A 83 -5.26 -25.39 9.73
N ILE A 84 -4.69 -24.30 10.25
CA ILE A 84 -3.46 -24.32 11.04
C ILE A 84 -3.77 -24.97 12.41
N THR A 85 -3.13 -26.10 12.70
CA THR A 85 -3.35 -26.90 13.92
C THR A 85 -2.13 -27.00 14.84
N ASN A 86 -0.95 -26.57 14.39
CA ASN A 86 0.26 -26.67 15.19
C ASN A 86 0.21 -25.77 16.44
N GLU A 87 0.71 -26.27 17.56
CA GLU A 87 0.69 -25.58 18.86
C GLU A 87 1.60 -24.33 18.87
N ASP A 88 2.66 -24.35 18.08
CA ASP A 88 3.62 -23.25 17.97
C ASP A 88 3.19 -22.13 17.02
N ALA A 89 2.00 -22.24 16.44
CA ALA A 89 1.44 -21.24 15.55
C ALA A 89 1.49 -19.82 16.15
N LYS A 90 1.77 -18.84 15.31
CA LYS A 90 1.87 -17.43 15.69
C LYS A 90 0.69 -16.63 15.16
N VAL A 91 0.40 -15.57 15.85
CA VAL A 91 -0.57 -14.56 15.43
C VAL A 91 0.19 -13.28 15.15
N ILE A 92 0.07 -12.77 13.93
CA ILE A 92 0.59 -11.47 13.51
C ILE A 92 -0.60 -10.51 13.56
N VAL A 93 -0.54 -9.53 14.46
CA VAL A 93 -1.53 -8.46 14.56
C VAL A 93 -1.04 -7.30 13.71
N THR A 94 -1.89 -6.83 12.82
CA THR A 94 -1.59 -5.73 11.91
C THR A 94 -2.60 -4.60 12.07
N GLU A 95 -2.18 -3.40 11.76
CA GLU A 95 -3.05 -2.22 11.70
C GLU A 95 -2.75 -1.43 10.42
N PHE A 96 -3.76 -1.28 9.58
CA PHE A 96 -3.76 -0.44 8.40
C PHE A 96 -5.16 0.13 8.16
N ASN A 97 -5.26 1.31 7.55
CA ASN A 97 -6.54 2.00 7.33
C ASN A 97 -7.41 2.11 8.61
N THR A 98 -6.78 2.26 9.79
CA THR A 98 -7.45 2.23 11.11
C THR A 98 -8.12 0.89 11.47
N VAL A 99 -8.00 -0.12 10.61
CA VAL A 99 -8.51 -1.47 10.84
C VAL A 99 -7.41 -2.33 11.45
N CYS A 100 -7.70 -2.90 12.62
CA CYS A 100 -6.83 -3.87 13.28
C CYS A 100 -7.30 -5.28 12.93
N THR A 101 -6.41 -6.09 12.36
CA THR A 101 -6.70 -7.47 11.94
C THR A 101 -5.56 -8.38 12.37
N ALA A 102 -5.86 -9.63 12.67
CA ALA A 102 -4.88 -10.62 13.07
C ALA A 102 -4.85 -11.81 12.10
N PHE A 103 -3.65 -12.30 11.82
CA PHE A 103 -3.42 -13.41 10.92
C PHE A 103 -2.75 -14.56 11.67
N LEU A 104 -3.39 -15.73 11.66
CA LEU A 104 -2.82 -16.97 12.18
C LEU A 104 -1.91 -17.56 11.09
N VAL A 105 -0.65 -17.80 11.44
CA VAL A 105 0.39 -18.36 10.59
C VAL A 105 1.05 -19.56 11.26
N SER A 106 1.68 -20.47 10.51
CA SER A 106 2.33 -21.65 11.09
C SER A 106 3.55 -21.29 11.93
N GLY A 107 4.26 -20.23 11.56
CA GLY A 107 5.35 -19.67 12.34
C GLY A 107 5.93 -18.42 11.70
N VAL A 108 6.81 -17.76 12.43
CA VAL A 108 7.53 -16.56 11.99
C VAL A 108 9.02 -16.83 12.06
N ASN A 109 9.74 -16.52 10.99
CA ASN A 109 11.18 -16.73 10.90
C ASN A 109 11.95 -15.52 11.43
N ARG A 110 12.22 -14.56 10.57
CA ARG A 110 13.03 -13.38 10.92
C ARG A 110 12.59 -12.14 10.12
N ILE A 111 13.16 -11.00 10.51
CA ILE A 111 13.02 -9.75 9.79
C ILE A 111 14.20 -9.62 8.82
N TYR A 112 13.91 -9.30 7.57
CA TYR A 112 14.88 -8.93 6.56
C TYR A 112 14.82 -7.43 6.31
N ARG A 113 16.00 -6.85 6.11
CA ARG A 113 16.14 -5.49 5.59
C ARG A 113 16.61 -5.60 4.15
N LEU A 114 15.84 -5.07 3.23
CA LEU A 114 15.98 -5.19 1.79
C LEU A 114 15.88 -3.80 1.16
N SER A 115 16.21 -3.71 -0.12
CA SER A 115 15.81 -2.60 -0.96
C SER A 115 14.54 -2.96 -1.76
N TRP A 116 13.70 -2.00 -2.07
CA TRP A 116 12.59 -2.20 -3.01
C TRP A 116 13.09 -2.65 -4.39
N THR A 117 14.36 -2.37 -4.74
CA THR A 117 15.00 -2.90 -5.95
C THR A 117 15.19 -4.42 -5.92
N ASP A 118 15.20 -5.04 -4.74
CA ASP A 118 15.31 -6.49 -4.57
C ASP A 118 13.94 -7.17 -4.67
N VAL A 119 12.85 -6.39 -4.76
CA VAL A 119 11.47 -6.86 -4.90
C VAL A 119 11.11 -6.87 -6.38
N GLU A 120 10.91 -8.08 -6.91
CA GLU A 120 10.42 -8.27 -8.27
C GLU A 120 8.89 -8.16 -8.30
N ALA A 121 8.35 -7.51 -9.32
CA ALA A 121 6.92 -7.54 -9.57
C ALA A 121 6.47 -9.00 -9.87
N PRO A 122 5.29 -9.45 -9.38
CA PRO A 122 4.80 -10.78 -9.69
C PRO A 122 4.62 -10.90 -11.21
N GLY A 123 5.29 -11.88 -11.82
CA GLY A 123 5.19 -12.12 -13.26
C GLY A 123 3.75 -12.42 -13.69
N SER A 124 3.41 -12.21 -14.95
CA SER A 124 2.07 -12.40 -15.52
C SER A 124 1.45 -13.76 -15.20
N PHE A 125 2.28 -14.80 -15.06
CA PHE A 125 1.82 -16.14 -14.65
C PHE A 125 1.28 -16.14 -13.21
N LEU A 126 1.98 -15.50 -12.26
CA LEU A 126 1.55 -15.43 -10.87
C LEU A 126 0.31 -14.52 -10.71
N GLN A 127 0.22 -13.43 -11.47
CA GLN A 127 -0.95 -12.55 -11.48
C GLN A 127 -2.24 -13.27 -11.95
N ASN A 128 -2.09 -14.28 -12.82
CA ASN A 128 -3.21 -15.08 -13.33
C ASN A 128 -3.57 -16.29 -12.44
N VAL A 129 -2.64 -16.76 -11.62
CA VAL A 129 -2.80 -17.98 -10.81
C VAL A 129 -3.05 -17.68 -9.34
N SER A 130 -2.43 -16.63 -8.78
CA SER A 130 -2.75 -16.15 -7.44
C SER A 130 -3.80 -15.04 -7.54
N GLN A 131 -4.91 -15.23 -6.83
CA GLN A 131 -5.83 -14.14 -6.54
C GLN A 131 -4.98 -12.93 -6.08
N SER A 132 -5.33 -11.74 -6.46
CA SER A 132 -4.65 -10.44 -6.42
C SER A 132 -3.91 -10.01 -5.11
N SER A 133 -3.54 -10.94 -4.26
CA SER A 133 -2.99 -10.69 -2.92
C SER A 133 -1.45 -10.77 -2.82
N VAL A 134 -0.73 -10.93 -3.94
CA VAL A 134 0.74 -10.89 -3.97
C VAL A 134 1.19 -9.60 -4.65
N THR A 135 1.89 -8.73 -3.92
CA THR A 135 2.42 -7.44 -4.44
C THR A 135 3.84 -7.55 -4.95
N GLY A 136 4.61 -8.51 -4.48
CA GLY A 136 6.00 -8.66 -4.88
C GLY A 136 6.58 -10.04 -4.58
N VAL A 137 7.77 -10.28 -5.12
CA VAL A 137 8.52 -11.51 -4.96
C VAL A 137 9.95 -11.15 -4.54
N VAL A 138 10.43 -11.73 -3.46
CA VAL A 138 11.81 -11.61 -2.99
C VAL A 138 12.50 -12.95 -3.18
N ARG A 139 13.64 -12.97 -3.87
CA ARG A 139 14.47 -14.16 -4.04
C ARG A 139 15.57 -14.20 -2.99
N LEU A 140 15.55 -15.23 -2.17
CA LEU A 140 16.66 -15.59 -1.31
C LEU A 140 17.42 -16.76 -1.93
N GLU A 141 18.65 -17.02 -1.46
CA GLU A 141 19.52 -18.06 -2.02
C GLU A 141 18.85 -19.43 -2.14
N GLU A 142 18.05 -19.83 -1.15
CA GLU A 142 17.43 -21.18 -1.09
C GLU A 142 15.90 -21.16 -1.26
N ARG A 143 15.26 -19.99 -1.29
CA ARG A 143 13.78 -19.89 -1.35
C ARG A 143 13.28 -18.57 -1.91
N VAL A 144 12.00 -18.59 -2.24
CA VAL A 144 11.25 -17.42 -2.69
C VAL A 144 10.27 -17.00 -1.59
N ILE A 145 10.20 -15.70 -1.29
CA ILE A 145 9.22 -15.10 -0.38
C ILE A 145 8.21 -14.31 -1.21
N PHE A 146 6.93 -14.59 -1.04
CA PHE A 146 5.85 -13.82 -1.65
C PHE A 146 5.41 -12.72 -0.69
N LEU A 147 5.52 -11.46 -1.10
CA LEU A 147 5.00 -10.32 -0.34
C LEU A 147 3.48 -10.25 -0.51
N LEU A 148 2.76 -10.23 0.61
CA LEU A 148 1.30 -10.24 0.61
C LEU A 148 0.72 -8.84 0.79
N ASP A 149 -0.31 -8.55 -0.01
CA ASP A 149 -1.20 -7.41 0.17
C ASP A 149 -2.29 -7.76 1.19
N LEU A 150 -2.05 -7.41 2.45
CA LEU A 150 -3.02 -7.66 3.52
C LEU A 150 -4.30 -6.84 3.37
N GLU A 151 -4.24 -5.69 2.72
CA GLU A 151 -5.38 -4.84 2.48
C GLU A 151 -6.32 -5.48 1.48
N ALA A 152 -5.77 -6.02 0.39
CA ALA A 152 -6.52 -6.81 -0.59
C ALA A 152 -7.15 -8.05 0.06
N ILE A 153 -6.40 -8.77 0.93
CA ILE A 153 -6.91 -9.94 1.66
C ILE A 153 -8.10 -9.55 2.55
N VAL A 154 -7.98 -8.48 3.33
CA VAL A 154 -9.07 -8.04 4.22
C VAL A 154 -10.27 -7.55 3.44
N ALA A 155 -10.04 -6.83 2.33
CA ALA A 155 -11.12 -6.34 1.46
C ALA A 155 -11.90 -7.51 0.81
N GLU A 156 -11.21 -8.57 0.40
CA GLU A 156 -11.83 -9.79 -0.13
C GLU A 156 -12.66 -10.52 0.91
N LEU A 157 -12.10 -10.70 2.12
CA LEU A 157 -12.76 -11.43 3.21
C LEU A 157 -13.95 -10.67 3.80
N HIS A 158 -13.95 -9.35 3.73
CA HIS A 158 -15.01 -8.51 4.27
C HIS A 158 -15.34 -7.35 3.32
N PRO A 159 -16.14 -7.59 2.26
CA PRO A 159 -16.48 -6.58 1.27
C PRO A 159 -17.14 -5.30 1.83
N ALA A 160 -17.71 -5.37 3.05
CA ALA A 160 -18.22 -4.19 3.75
C ALA A 160 -17.13 -3.31 4.36
N MET A 161 -15.91 -3.83 4.56
CA MET A 161 -14.72 -3.06 4.94
C MET A 161 -13.92 -2.60 3.71
N ALA A 162 -14.21 -3.16 2.53
CA ALA A 162 -13.73 -2.58 1.28
C ALA A 162 -14.25 -1.15 1.19
N ILE A 163 -13.41 -0.26 0.69
CA ILE A 163 -13.76 1.15 0.53
C ILE A 163 -15.08 1.26 -0.25
N ARG A 164 -16.18 1.63 0.42
CA ARG A 164 -17.48 1.85 -0.20
C ARG A 164 -17.65 3.32 -0.48
N PHE A 165 -18.02 3.62 -1.71
CA PHE A 165 -18.41 4.96 -2.13
C PHE A 165 -19.92 5.11 -2.01
N ASP A 166 -20.37 5.97 -1.13
CA ASP A 166 -21.69 6.57 -1.26
C ASP A 166 -21.56 7.80 -2.15
N ALA A 167 -22.31 7.81 -3.24
CA ALA A 167 -22.15 8.71 -4.38
C ALA A 167 -22.64 10.16 -4.13
N ASP A 168 -22.65 10.66 -2.89
CA ASP A 168 -23.46 11.84 -2.53
C ASP A 168 -22.72 13.17 -2.30
N ASP A 169 -21.40 13.25 -2.46
CA ASP A 169 -20.70 14.54 -2.39
C ASP A 169 -20.19 14.98 -3.78
N ARG A 170 -21.12 15.54 -4.56
CA ARG A 170 -20.80 16.21 -5.82
C ARG A 170 -20.33 17.64 -5.55
N ALA A 171 -19.06 17.82 -5.24
CA ALA A 171 -18.42 19.12 -5.39
C ALA A 171 -18.26 19.38 -6.90
N SER A 172 -19.22 20.06 -7.49
CA SER A 172 -19.17 20.43 -8.92
C SER A 172 -18.20 21.59 -9.14
N HIS A 173 -16.92 21.29 -9.37
CA HIS A 173 -15.98 22.27 -9.87
C HIS A 173 -16.13 22.36 -11.40
N LYS A 174 -16.86 23.36 -11.86
CA LYS A 174 -17.04 23.59 -13.30
C LYS A 174 -15.84 24.33 -13.89
N GLY A 175 -15.11 23.69 -14.81
CA GLY A 175 -14.35 24.43 -15.79
C GLY A 175 -13.01 23.90 -16.24
N LYS A 176 -12.07 23.45 -15.40
CA LYS A 176 -10.72 23.08 -15.82
C LYS A 176 -10.44 21.61 -15.56
N ALA A 177 -10.01 20.90 -16.59
CA ALA A 177 -9.53 19.52 -16.43
C ALA A 177 -8.04 19.56 -16.06
N TYR A 178 -7.64 18.71 -15.11
CA TYR A 178 -6.27 18.54 -14.63
C TYR A 178 -5.73 17.18 -15.03
N ASP A 179 -4.49 17.14 -15.50
CA ASP A 179 -3.74 15.94 -15.81
C ASP A 179 -2.98 15.50 -14.54
N ILE A 180 -3.28 14.31 -14.03
CA ILE A 180 -2.75 13.76 -12.80
C ILE A 180 -2.03 12.45 -13.08
N LEU A 181 -0.81 12.31 -12.55
CA LEU A 181 -0.11 11.03 -12.52
C LEU A 181 -0.50 10.28 -11.23
N HIS A 182 -1.07 9.11 -11.38
CA HIS A 182 -1.38 8.20 -10.27
C HIS A 182 -0.48 6.98 -10.32
N VAL A 183 0.24 6.72 -9.22
CA VAL A 183 1.22 5.63 -9.11
C VAL A 183 0.83 4.74 -7.92
N ASP A 184 0.51 3.48 -8.22
CA ASP A 184 0.10 2.50 -7.21
C ASP A 184 0.30 1.09 -7.79
N ASP A 185 0.79 0.12 -7.05
CA ASP A 185 1.01 -1.25 -7.54
C ASP A 185 -0.29 -2.07 -7.56
N SER A 186 -1.29 -1.70 -6.73
CA SER A 186 -2.59 -2.35 -6.66
C SER A 186 -3.48 -1.97 -7.85
N SER A 187 -3.78 -2.93 -8.71
CA SER A 187 -4.70 -2.74 -9.84
C SER A 187 -6.10 -2.32 -9.39
N SER A 188 -6.56 -2.83 -8.23
CA SER A 188 -7.84 -2.50 -7.63
C SER A 188 -7.90 -1.04 -7.21
N ILE A 189 -6.87 -0.53 -6.54
CA ILE A 189 -6.77 0.89 -6.14
C ILE A 189 -6.68 1.78 -7.38
N ARG A 190 -5.86 1.40 -8.37
CA ARG A 190 -5.76 2.19 -9.62
C ARG A 190 -7.12 2.32 -10.32
N SER A 191 -7.86 1.20 -10.46
CA SER A 191 -9.19 1.21 -11.07
C SER A 191 -10.17 2.06 -10.27
N LEU A 192 -10.11 1.99 -8.97
CA LEU A 192 -10.96 2.71 -8.05
C LEU A 192 -10.75 4.23 -8.11
N VAL A 193 -9.50 4.67 -8.06
CA VAL A 193 -9.11 6.09 -8.16
C VAL A 193 -9.45 6.63 -9.55
N LEU A 194 -9.24 5.84 -10.60
CA LEU A 194 -9.62 6.21 -11.98
C LEU A 194 -11.12 6.46 -12.08
N ASP A 195 -11.93 5.51 -11.59
CA ASP A 195 -13.39 5.61 -11.65
C ASP A 195 -13.90 6.83 -10.85
N LEU A 196 -13.36 7.06 -9.66
CA LEU A 196 -13.69 8.19 -8.82
C LEU A 196 -13.41 9.54 -9.51
N LEU A 197 -12.17 9.75 -9.93
CA LEU A 197 -11.73 11.05 -10.43
C LEU A 197 -12.26 11.35 -11.84
N THR A 198 -12.51 10.31 -12.67
CA THR A 198 -13.09 10.50 -13.99
C THR A 198 -14.61 10.74 -13.95
N ARG A 199 -15.33 10.19 -12.98
CA ARG A 199 -16.79 10.46 -12.82
C ARG A 199 -17.08 11.94 -12.54
N GLU A 200 -16.19 12.62 -11.88
CA GLU A 200 -16.31 14.06 -11.64
C GLU A 200 -15.99 14.92 -12.88
N GLY A 201 -15.42 14.31 -13.91
CA GLY A 201 -15.19 14.93 -15.22
C GLY A 201 -14.08 15.98 -15.28
N ASN A 202 -13.37 16.21 -14.17
CA ASN A 202 -12.37 17.28 -14.06
C ASN A 202 -10.93 16.79 -14.00
N PHE A 203 -10.70 15.46 -13.99
CA PHE A 203 -9.37 14.88 -13.93
C PHE A 203 -9.14 13.89 -15.07
N ARG A 204 -7.97 13.97 -15.68
CA ARG A 204 -7.44 12.98 -16.61
C ARG A 204 -6.28 12.28 -15.93
N LEU A 205 -6.33 10.95 -15.83
CA LEU A 205 -5.34 10.18 -15.10
C LEU A 205 -4.40 9.46 -16.06
N GLU A 206 -3.12 9.70 -15.87
CA GLU A 206 -2.04 8.85 -16.34
C GLU A 206 -1.67 7.91 -15.18
N GLN A 207 -1.57 6.59 -15.43
CA GLN A 207 -1.34 5.61 -14.37
C GLN A 207 -0.03 4.86 -14.57
N ARG A 208 0.69 4.61 -13.47
CA ARG A 208 1.90 3.79 -13.44
C ARG A 208 1.82 2.79 -12.29
N VAL A 209 2.53 1.66 -12.44
CA VAL A 209 2.43 0.51 -11.53
C VAL A 209 3.49 0.51 -10.44
N ASN A 210 4.49 1.35 -10.51
CA ASN A 210 5.54 1.52 -9.51
C ASN A 210 6.30 2.83 -9.72
N GLY A 211 7.12 3.20 -8.73
CA GLY A 211 7.89 4.44 -8.78
C GLY A 211 8.91 4.51 -9.92
N GLN A 212 9.52 3.38 -10.31
CA GLN A 212 10.49 3.35 -11.41
C GLN A 212 9.82 3.63 -12.76
N ASP A 213 8.64 3.06 -12.99
CA ASP A 213 7.86 3.29 -14.21
C ASP A 213 7.38 4.76 -14.28
N ALA A 214 6.96 5.30 -13.12
CA ALA A 214 6.61 6.71 -12.99
C ALA A 214 7.80 7.63 -13.26
N TRP A 215 8.99 7.32 -12.72
CA TRP A 215 10.20 8.10 -12.94
C TRP A 215 10.62 8.10 -14.42
N ASN A 216 10.52 6.96 -15.10
CA ASN A 216 10.83 6.86 -16.52
C ASN A 216 9.90 7.78 -17.36
N TYR A 217 8.60 7.78 -17.04
CA TYR A 217 7.64 8.69 -17.67
C TYR A 217 7.95 10.16 -17.39
N LEU A 218 8.21 10.52 -16.14
CA LEU A 218 8.53 11.88 -15.72
C LEU A 218 9.85 12.38 -16.33
N SER A 219 10.84 11.51 -16.48
CA SER A 219 12.10 11.83 -17.14
C SER A 219 11.88 12.19 -18.62
N GLN A 220 11.05 11.45 -19.34
CA GLN A 220 10.68 11.77 -20.72
C GLN A 220 9.93 13.12 -20.81
N LEU A 221 9.07 13.39 -19.83
CA LEU A 221 8.35 14.65 -19.76
C LEU A 221 9.31 15.83 -19.49
N ARG A 222 10.26 15.65 -18.57
CA ARG A 222 11.32 16.64 -18.30
C ARG A 222 12.13 16.94 -19.56
N ASP A 223 12.62 15.90 -20.24
CA ASP A 223 13.44 16.05 -21.46
C ASP A 223 12.66 16.84 -22.54
N ARG A 224 11.35 16.56 -22.67
CA ARG A 224 10.47 17.32 -23.55
C ARG A 224 10.35 18.78 -23.13
N CYS A 225 10.23 19.08 -21.87
CA CYS A 225 10.18 20.48 -21.37
C CYS A 225 11.49 21.19 -21.61
N GLU A 226 12.63 20.51 -21.51
CA GLU A 226 13.95 21.09 -21.87
C GLU A 226 14.05 21.42 -23.34
N GLU A 227 13.55 20.54 -24.21
CA GLU A 227 13.57 20.77 -25.68
C GLU A 227 12.64 21.90 -26.13
N THR A 228 11.43 21.96 -25.53
CA THR A 228 10.41 22.93 -25.98
C THR A 228 10.46 24.27 -25.24
N GLY A 229 11.08 24.31 -24.05
CA GLY A 229 11.05 25.47 -23.15
C GLY A 229 9.67 25.65 -22.45
N GLU A 230 8.75 24.73 -22.61
CA GLU A 230 7.43 24.78 -21.96
C GLU A 230 7.50 24.33 -20.50
N PRO A 231 6.73 24.98 -19.60
CA PRO A 231 6.69 24.55 -18.21
C PRO A 231 6.00 23.17 -18.07
N VAL A 232 6.50 22.33 -17.18
CA VAL A 232 5.97 20.98 -16.92
C VAL A 232 4.50 21.00 -16.52
N THR A 233 4.04 22.09 -15.92
CA THR A 233 2.65 22.30 -15.51
C THR A 233 1.67 22.42 -16.67
N ASN A 234 2.15 22.57 -17.92
CA ASN A 234 1.30 22.48 -19.11
C ASN A 234 0.89 21.03 -19.43
N TYR A 235 1.65 20.06 -18.98
CA TYR A 235 1.48 18.65 -19.29
C TYR A 235 0.96 17.83 -18.10
N LEU A 236 1.33 18.23 -16.87
CA LEU A 236 0.96 17.53 -15.65
C LEU A 236 0.78 18.53 -14.52
N GLN A 237 -0.29 18.40 -13.72
CA GLN A 237 -0.59 19.37 -12.66
C GLN A 237 -0.49 18.78 -11.26
N GLY A 238 -0.41 17.44 -11.11
CA GLY A 238 -0.24 16.82 -9.81
C GLY A 238 0.15 15.36 -9.90
N ILE A 239 0.71 14.85 -8.81
CA ILE A 239 1.13 13.47 -8.67
C ILE A 239 0.53 12.90 -7.38
N ILE A 240 -0.07 11.72 -7.47
CA ILE A 240 -0.50 10.91 -6.35
C ILE A 240 0.32 9.62 -6.39
N THR A 241 1.02 9.29 -5.33
CA THR A 241 1.82 8.06 -5.29
C THR A 241 1.58 7.28 -4.01
N ASP A 242 1.39 5.96 -4.15
CA ASP A 242 1.51 5.05 -3.01
C ASP A 242 2.95 5.05 -2.48
N ILE A 243 3.13 4.57 -1.27
CA ILE A 243 4.46 4.40 -0.66
C ILE A 243 5.03 3.04 -1.03
N GLU A 244 4.26 1.98 -0.81
CA GLU A 244 4.76 0.60 -0.87
C GLU A 244 4.62 0.05 -2.28
N MET A 245 5.65 0.23 -3.09
CA MET A 245 5.67 -0.27 -4.47
C MET A 245 6.99 -0.98 -4.78
N PRO A 246 6.95 -2.06 -5.58
CA PRO A 246 8.17 -2.73 -6.02
C PRO A 246 9.05 -1.83 -6.88
N SER A 247 10.34 -2.14 -6.95
CA SER A 247 11.39 -1.45 -7.71
C SER A 247 11.78 -0.07 -7.17
N MET A 248 10.81 0.80 -6.91
CA MET A 248 11.01 2.12 -6.32
C MET A 248 9.78 2.50 -5.50
N ASP A 249 9.97 2.83 -4.23
CA ASP A 249 8.91 3.30 -3.35
C ASP A 249 8.50 4.76 -3.63
N GLY A 250 7.32 5.15 -3.11
CA GLY A 250 6.79 6.50 -3.36
C GLY A 250 7.55 7.62 -2.66
N LEU A 251 8.27 7.34 -1.56
CA LEU A 251 9.10 8.35 -0.88
C LEU A 251 10.37 8.61 -1.68
N ALA A 252 10.99 7.57 -2.23
CA ALA A 252 12.14 7.68 -3.12
C ALA A 252 11.76 8.42 -4.41
N LEU A 253 10.60 8.08 -5.00
CA LEU A 253 10.05 8.80 -6.16
C LEU A 253 9.83 10.29 -5.84
N CYS A 254 9.16 10.59 -4.73
CA CYS A 254 8.90 11.97 -4.31
C CYS A 254 10.19 12.76 -4.14
N LYS A 255 11.19 12.19 -3.46
CA LYS A 255 12.51 12.80 -3.28
C LYS A 255 13.16 13.13 -4.62
N GLN A 256 13.20 12.18 -5.55
CA GLN A 256 13.77 12.41 -6.90
C GLN A 256 13.05 13.52 -7.65
N ILE A 257 11.70 13.57 -7.58
CA ILE A 257 10.91 14.64 -8.20
C ILE A 257 11.27 16.00 -7.58
N LYS A 258 11.38 16.08 -6.25
CA LYS A 258 11.65 17.34 -5.55
C LYS A 258 13.10 17.83 -5.69
N GLU A 259 14.03 16.94 -5.95
CA GLU A 259 15.43 17.25 -6.24
C GLU A 259 15.65 17.65 -7.72
N ASP A 260 14.75 17.30 -8.63
CA ASP A 260 14.84 17.65 -10.05
C ASP A 260 14.48 19.12 -10.29
N HIS A 261 15.24 19.80 -11.15
CA HIS A 261 15.14 21.25 -11.38
C HIS A 261 13.85 21.68 -12.13
N ILE A 262 13.25 20.78 -12.92
CA ILE A 262 11.98 21.01 -13.64
C ILE A 262 10.81 20.39 -12.89
N LEU A 263 10.93 19.09 -12.51
CA LEU A 263 9.84 18.33 -11.97
C LEU A 263 9.44 18.76 -10.55
N ARG A 264 10.35 19.39 -9.78
CA ARG A 264 10.07 19.91 -8.43
C ARG A 264 8.88 20.86 -8.34
N MET A 265 8.47 21.43 -9.47
CA MET A 265 7.32 22.33 -9.56
C MET A 265 5.98 21.58 -9.42
N LEU A 266 5.99 20.27 -9.68
CA LEU A 266 4.79 19.44 -9.57
C LEU A 266 4.46 19.16 -8.09
N PRO A 267 3.23 19.40 -7.65
CA PRO A 267 2.79 19.00 -6.33
C PRO A 267 2.68 17.48 -6.27
N VAL A 268 3.21 16.90 -5.18
CA VAL A 268 3.22 15.46 -4.91
C VAL A 268 2.45 15.17 -3.63
N ALA A 269 1.38 14.38 -3.74
CA ALA A 269 0.66 13.82 -2.62
C ALA A 269 1.05 12.35 -2.41
N ILE A 270 1.43 12.02 -1.18
CA ILE A 270 1.59 10.63 -0.76
C ILE A 270 0.21 10.06 -0.40
N PHE A 271 -0.14 8.93 -0.99
CA PHE A 271 -1.41 8.25 -0.80
C PHE A 271 -1.19 6.90 -0.12
N SER A 272 -1.43 6.83 1.18
CA SER A 272 -1.06 5.66 1.99
C SER A 272 -2.22 5.16 2.84
N SER A 273 -2.23 3.85 3.07
CA SER A 273 -3.13 3.18 4.01
C SER A 273 -2.79 3.44 5.48
N MET A 274 -1.61 3.98 5.74
CA MET A 274 -1.15 4.30 7.10
C MET A 274 -0.84 5.79 7.23
N ILE A 275 -1.36 6.40 8.29
CA ILE A 275 -0.89 7.72 8.74
C ILE A 275 -0.52 7.59 10.22
N ASN A 276 0.76 7.81 10.51
CA ASN A 276 1.28 7.99 11.84
C ASN A 276 2.31 9.11 11.83
N GLU A 277 2.67 9.61 13.02
CA GLU A 277 3.63 10.73 13.13
C GLU A 277 4.99 10.43 12.50
N SER A 278 5.45 9.17 12.54
CA SER A 278 6.71 8.75 11.93
C SER A 278 6.64 8.91 10.42
N LEU A 279 5.57 8.40 9.80
CA LEU A 279 5.36 8.48 8.36
C LEU A 279 5.17 9.93 7.92
N SER A 280 4.39 10.73 8.66
CA SER A 280 4.22 12.16 8.37
C SER A 280 5.54 12.91 8.34
N ARG A 281 6.44 12.64 9.28
CA ARG A 281 7.80 13.21 9.29
C ARG A 281 8.63 12.76 8.07
N LYS A 282 8.52 11.49 7.69
CA LYS A 282 9.19 10.96 6.49
C LYS A 282 8.68 11.64 5.22
N CYS A 283 7.37 11.76 5.03
CA CYS A 283 6.79 12.48 3.89
C CYS A 283 7.27 13.94 3.82
N ALA A 284 7.26 14.64 4.94
CA ALA A 284 7.77 16.01 5.00
C ALA A 284 9.27 16.09 4.67
N SER A 285 10.09 15.12 5.10
CA SER A 285 11.53 15.13 4.86
C SER A 285 11.92 14.92 3.40
N VAL A 286 11.07 14.28 2.60
CA VAL A 286 11.25 14.12 1.15
C VAL A 286 10.57 15.22 0.32
N GLY A 287 9.96 16.21 0.99
CA GLY A 287 9.32 17.35 0.34
C GLY A 287 7.94 17.08 -0.24
N ALA A 288 7.22 16.04 0.25
CA ALA A 288 5.83 15.82 -0.14
C ALA A 288 4.94 17.02 0.24
N ASP A 289 4.11 17.48 -0.70
CA ASP A 289 3.25 18.65 -0.50
C ASP A 289 1.98 18.31 0.28
N ALA A 290 1.51 17.05 0.19
CA ALA A 290 0.35 16.56 0.92
C ALA A 290 0.46 15.06 1.23
N GLN A 291 -0.39 14.64 2.18
CA GLN A 291 -0.55 13.25 2.53
C GLN A 291 -2.04 12.91 2.60
N PHE A 292 -2.46 11.92 1.83
CA PHE A 292 -3.84 11.46 1.76
C PHE A 292 -3.93 10.02 2.28
N THR A 293 -5.04 9.69 2.93
CA THR A 293 -5.33 8.32 3.38
C THR A 293 -6.15 7.57 2.36
N LYS A 294 -5.79 6.32 2.06
CA LYS A 294 -6.58 5.45 1.15
C LYS A 294 -8.05 5.28 1.58
N PRO A 295 -8.42 5.22 2.88
CA PRO A 295 -9.83 5.19 3.28
C PRO A 295 -10.62 6.48 2.99
N ASP A 296 -9.95 7.62 2.87
CA ASP A 296 -10.60 8.93 2.71
C ASP A 296 -10.72 9.34 1.24
N LEU A 297 -11.09 8.38 0.40
CA LEU A 297 -11.26 8.60 -1.04
C LEU A 297 -12.41 9.57 -1.36
N LYS A 298 -13.41 9.69 -0.48
CA LYS A 298 -14.51 10.68 -0.65
C LYS A 298 -14.01 12.11 -0.75
N ALA A 299 -12.92 12.44 -0.06
CA ALA A 299 -12.32 13.76 -0.07
C ALA A 299 -11.17 13.90 -1.07
N LEU A 300 -10.84 12.83 -1.84
CA LEU A 300 -9.66 12.83 -2.71
C LEU A 300 -9.69 13.93 -3.74
N SER A 301 -10.83 14.10 -4.39
CA SER A 301 -11.03 15.13 -5.42
C SER A 301 -10.86 16.54 -4.84
N SER A 302 -11.53 16.86 -3.73
CA SER A 302 -11.40 18.19 -3.09
C SER A 302 -9.97 18.44 -2.61
N LYS A 303 -9.32 17.43 -2.01
CA LYS A 303 -7.92 17.53 -1.58
C LYS A 303 -6.96 17.74 -2.75
N LEU A 304 -7.24 17.12 -3.91
CA LEU A 304 -6.46 17.36 -5.12
C LEU A 304 -6.63 18.78 -5.67
N TYR A 305 -7.85 19.31 -5.67
CA TYR A 305 -8.08 20.71 -6.03
C TYR A 305 -7.30 21.64 -5.10
N ASP A 306 -7.41 21.44 -3.78
CA ASP A 306 -6.68 22.24 -2.81
C ASP A 306 -5.15 22.16 -3.01
N LEU A 307 -4.66 20.98 -3.38
CA LEU A 307 -3.24 20.76 -3.67
C LEU A 307 -2.77 21.48 -4.92
N ILE A 308 -3.57 21.46 -5.99
CA ILE A 308 -3.22 22.02 -7.31
C ILE A 308 -3.44 23.53 -7.34
N GLU A 309 -4.56 24.01 -6.79
CA GLU A 309 -4.99 25.41 -6.82
C GLU A 309 -4.58 26.20 -5.59
N GLY A 310 -4.27 25.49 -4.49
CA GLY A 310 -3.84 26.13 -3.25
C GLY A 310 -2.57 26.94 -3.46
N GLU A 311 -2.60 28.19 -3.06
CA GLU A 311 -1.40 29.03 -3.02
C GLU A 311 -0.33 28.30 -2.19
N ARG A 312 0.83 28.09 -2.80
CA ARG A 312 2.01 27.59 -2.09
C ARG A 312 2.29 28.53 -0.91
N ARG A 313 1.89 28.08 0.28
CA ARG A 313 2.22 28.77 1.54
C ARG A 313 3.64 28.48 1.95
#